data_be1ef022c3381f896892fc02b061d278
#
_entry.id   be1ef022c3381f896892fc02b061d278
#
_cell.length_a   1.000
_cell.length_b   1.000
_cell.length_c   1.000
_cell.angle_alpha   90.00
_cell.angle_beta   90.00
_cell.angle_gamma   90.00
#
_symmetry.space_group_name_H-M   'P 1'
#
loop_
_entity.id
_entity.type
_entity.pdbx_description
1 polymer ?
#
loop_
_entity_poly.entity_id
_entity_poly.type
_entity_poly.pdbx_seq_one_letter_code
_entity_poly.pdbx_strand_id
1 'polypeptide(L)'
;MQQNLKQYLFLLMVVVMVNLGNAQFKATSKWKALFAVGLNSPSSSGFVENAAAQTVNFPTVNLGIQHMFKSLYGVKLDYGFNRFKNESDSPEFKVNYSRINAQFVFDPTAYINFLPTRMSTVLHAGPGISFVKPLGNLGDNKQTYMNLLGGLELHYAINDKVAIYTDLAYIYGLTSLDDYNPEISGLGAFNGSVINLTFGIAVSLSGCQFCD
;
A
#
# COMPACT_ATOMS: atom_id res chain seq x y z
N MET A 1 5.31 -2.22 37.74
CA MET A 1 6.41 -1.64 36.96
C MET A 1 6.09 -1.54 35.46
N GLN A 2 5.44 -2.52 34.85
CA GLN A 2 5.07 -2.53 33.41
C GLN A 2 4.02 -1.46 33.02
N GLN A 3 3.13 -1.08 33.93
CA GLN A 3 2.07 -0.11 33.64
C GLN A 3 2.62 1.32 33.51
N ASN A 4 3.63 1.68 34.28
CA ASN A 4 4.28 2.99 34.21
C ASN A 4 5.11 3.17 32.94
N LEU A 5 5.71 2.09 32.41
CA LEU A 5 6.50 2.13 31.17
C LEU A 5 5.62 2.49 29.96
N LYS A 6 4.41 1.96 29.88
CA LYS A 6 3.45 2.30 28.81
C LYS A 6 3.00 3.77 28.88
N GLN A 7 2.79 4.29 30.07
CA GLN A 7 2.45 5.71 30.26
C GLN A 7 3.60 6.64 29.89
N TYR A 8 4.84 6.30 30.22
CA TYR A 8 6.01 7.09 29.82
C TYR A 8 6.25 7.04 28.32
N LEU A 9 6.03 5.88 27.69
CA LEU A 9 6.13 5.74 26.24
C LEU A 9 5.07 6.57 25.51
N PHE A 10 3.85 6.58 26.02
CA PHE A 10 2.76 7.40 25.47
C PHE A 10 3.05 8.90 25.68
N LEU A 11 3.54 9.30 26.87
CA LEU A 11 3.90 10.69 27.16
C LEU A 11 5.06 11.17 26.29
N LEU A 12 6.07 10.32 26.08
CA LEU A 12 7.19 10.59 25.18
C LEU A 12 6.71 10.77 23.73
N MET A 13 5.79 9.94 23.28
CA MET A 13 5.17 10.03 21.94
C MET A 13 4.40 11.35 21.78
N VAL A 14 3.63 11.77 22.79
CA VAL A 14 2.90 13.04 22.80
C VAL A 14 3.86 14.24 22.83
N VAL A 15 4.93 14.20 23.62
CA VAL A 15 5.94 15.28 23.69
C VAL A 15 6.71 15.41 22.38
N VAL A 16 7.03 14.31 21.70
CA VAL A 16 7.65 14.33 20.36
C VAL A 16 6.69 14.94 19.34
N MET A 17 5.40 14.63 19.40
CA MET A 17 4.38 15.20 18.51
C MET A 17 4.21 16.71 18.68
N VAL A 18 4.28 17.23 19.92
CA VAL A 18 4.07 18.67 20.22
C VAL A 18 5.24 19.55 19.79
N ASN A 19 6.48 19.04 19.77
CA ASN A 19 7.66 19.83 19.41
C ASN A 19 7.90 19.98 17.88
N LEU A 20 7.06 19.39 17.05
CA LEU A 20 7.21 19.40 15.58
C LEU A 20 6.42 20.54 14.87
N GLY A 21 5.88 21.47 15.63
CA GLY A 21 4.80 22.37 15.23
C GLY A 21 5.13 23.65 14.46
N ASN A 22 6.33 23.92 13.88
CA ASN A 22 6.62 25.21 13.28
C ASN A 22 7.43 25.17 11.97
N ALA A 23 6.95 24.44 10.96
CA ALA A 23 7.45 24.64 9.61
C ALA A 23 6.29 24.57 8.62
N GLN A 24 5.92 25.70 8.04
CA GLN A 24 4.97 25.74 6.92
C GLN A 24 5.64 25.10 5.70
N PHE A 25 5.34 23.84 5.45
CA PHE A 25 5.72 23.16 4.20
C PHE A 25 4.74 23.55 3.10
N LYS A 26 5.10 24.54 2.32
CA LYS A 26 4.36 24.98 1.16
C LYS A 26 5.09 24.49 -0.09
N ALA A 27 4.98 23.20 -0.41
CA ALA A 27 5.55 22.74 -1.65
C ALA A 27 4.93 21.42 -2.11
N THR A 28 3.96 21.52 -3.00
CA THR A 28 3.54 20.35 -3.77
C THR A 28 4.60 20.03 -4.80
N SER A 29 5.50 19.11 -4.50
CA SER A 29 6.41 18.58 -5.50
C SER A 29 5.60 17.94 -6.62
N LYS A 30 5.82 18.37 -7.87
CA LYS A 30 5.09 17.84 -9.04
C LYS A 30 5.35 16.35 -9.25
N TRP A 31 6.58 15.90 -9.08
CA TRP A 31 6.98 14.51 -9.24
C TRP A 31 7.53 13.93 -7.95
N LYS A 32 7.07 12.74 -7.60
CA LYS A 32 7.56 11.97 -6.44
C LYS A 32 7.84 10.54 -6.84
N ALA A 33 8.96 9.99 -6.38
CA ALA A 33 9.22 8.56 -6.35
C ALA A 33 8.85 8.02 -4.98
N LEU A 34 8.17 6.88 -4.94
CA LEU A 34 7.69 6.23 -3.73
C LEU A 34 8.28 4.81 -3.65
N PHE A 35 8.75 4.46 -2.47
CA PHE A 35 9.17 3.11 -2.12
C PHE A 35 8.60 2.75 -0.75
N ALA A 36 7.95 1.59 -0.64
CA ALA A 36 7.43 1.10 0.64
C ALA A 36 7.59 -0.40 0.78
N VAL A 37 7.67 -0.84 2.02
CA VAL A 37 7.64 -2.24 2.45
C VAL A 37 6.61 -2.42 3.54
N GLY A 38 6.05 -3.62 3.66
CA GLY A 38 5.03 -3.86 4.68
C GLY A 38 4.45 -5.26 4.66
N LEU A 39 3.22 -5.32 5.15
CA LEU A 39 2.46 -6.53 5.38
C LEU A 39 1.26 -6.59 4.44
N ASN A 40 0.79 -7.80 4.19
CA ASN A 40 -0.44 -8.03 3.44
C ASN A 40 -1.33 -9.08 4.11
N SER A 41 -2.62 -8.96 3.85
CA SER A 41 -3.65 -9.89 4.29
C SER A 41 -4.55 -10.23 3.11
N PRO A 42 -4.35 -11.38 2.45
CA PRO A 42 -5.25 -11.86 1.41
C PRO A 42 -6.52 -12.43 2.03
N SER A 43 -7.67 -12.26 1.36
CA SER A 43 -8.92 -12.89 1.79
C SER A 43 -8.88 -14.41 1.57
N SER A 44 -9.36 -15.19 2.53
CA SER A 44 -9.46 -16.64 2.41
C SER A 44 -10.40 -17.09 1.28
N SER A 45 -11.44 -16.30 1.00
CA SER A 45 -12.42 -16.59 -0.07
C SER A 45 -11.83 -16.54 -1.49
N GLY A 46 -10.60 -16.07 -1.66
CA GLY A 46 -9.92 -16.05 -2.95
C GLY A 46 -9.12 -17.30 -3.28
N PHE A 47 -9.01 -18.24 -2.35
CA PHE A 47 -8.30 -19.52 -2.54
C PHE A 47 -9.29 -20.67 -2.78
N VAL A 48 -8.77 -21.81 -3.24
CA VAL A 48 -9.55 -23.05 -3.37
C VAL A 48 -10.09 -23.50 -2.00
N GLU A 49 -11.14 -24.32 -2.02
CA GLU A 49 -11.74 -24.87 -0.80
C GLU A 49 -10.68 -25.59 0.05
N ASN A 50 -10.76 -25.41 1.37
CA ASN A 50 -9.79 -25.91 2.37
C ASN A 50 -8.36 -25.41 2.21
N ALA A 51 -8.13 -24.37 1.39
CA ALA A 51 -6.85 -23.66 1.31
C ALA A 51 -6.99 -22.23 1.85
N ALA A 52 -6.11 -21.86 2.78
CA ALA A 52 -6.06 -20.52 3.34
C ALA A 52 -4.61 -20.04 3.46
N ALA A 53 -4.39 -18.77 3.18
CA ALA A 53 -3.12 -18.10 3.49
C ALA A 53 -3.13 -17.57 4.92
N GLN A 54 -1.94 -17.35 5.48
CA GLN A 54 -1.79 -16.68 6.77
C GLN A 54 -2.52 -15.34 6.74
N THR A 55 -3.15 -14.98 7.86
CA THR A 55 -3.86 -13.70 8.01
C THR A 55 -2.93 -12.51 7.78
N VAL A 56 -1.67 -12.63 8.18
CA VAL A 56 -0.65 -11.60 7.97
C VAL A 56 0.55 -12.21 7.29
N ASN A 57 0.89 -11.69 6.12
CA ASN A 57 2.01 -12.14 5.31
C ASN A 57 3.04 -11.03 5.09
N PHE A 58 4.29 -11.44 4.82
CA PHE A 58 5.43 -10.61 4.49
C PHE A 58 6.26 -11.30 3.39
N PRO A 59 6.87 -10.56 2.49
CA PRO A 59 6.87 -9.12 2.30
C PRO A 59 5.73 -8.61 1.42
N THR A 60 5.38 -7.34 1.65
CA THR A 60 4.79 -6.45 0.65
C THR A 60 5.83 -5.44 0.25
N VAL A 61 5.99 -5.18 -1.06
CA VAL A 61 6.88 -4.15 -1.60
C VAL A 61 6.10 -3.34 -2.62
N ASN A 62 6.12 -2.01 -2.48
CA ASN A 62 5.50 -1.09 -3.43
C ASN A 62 6.56 -0.12 -3.99
N LEU A 63 6.52 0.07 -5.31
CA LEU A 63 7.32 1.06 -6.05
C LEU A 63 6.36 1.93 -6.83
N GLY A 64 6.46 3.26 -6.71
CA GLY A 64 5.55 4.17 -7.38
C GLY A 64 6.21 5.43 -7.91
N ILE A 65 5.60 5.99 -8.95
CA ILE A 65 5.87 7.33 -9.44
C ILE A 65 4.55 8.07 -9.42
N GLN A 66 4.54 9.23 -8.77
CA GLN A 66 3.37 10.11 -8.66
C GLN A 66 3.65 11.44 -9.33
N HIS A 67 2.67 11.95 -10.07
CA HIS A 67 2.69 13.29 -10.65
C HIS A 67 1.47 14.09 -10.22
N MET A 68 1.70 15.25 -9.59
CA MET A 68 0.63 16.18 -9.22
C MET A 68 0.45 17.23 -10.29
N PHE A 69 -0.73 17.33 -10.91
CA PHE A 69 -1.07 18.37 -11.89
C PHE A 69 -1.38 19.70 -11.20
N LYS A 70 -2.06 19.62 -10.06
CA LYS A 70 -2.42 20.72 -9.17
C LYS A 70 -2.10 20.30 -7.72
N SER A 71 -2.24 21.23 -6.80
CA SER A 71 -2.04 20.94 -5.36
C SER A 71 -2.94 19.81 -4.84
N LEU A 72 -4.13 19.64 -5.42
CA LEU A 72 -5.15 18.68 -4.98
C LEU A 72 -5.16 17.38 -5.78
N TYR A 73 -4.76 17.38 -7.05
CA TYR A 73 -5.01 16.28 -7.98
C TYR A 73 -3.76 15.83 -8.70
N GLY A 74 -3.63 14.54 -8.86
CA GLY A 74 -2.52 13.92 -9.57
C GLY A 74 -2.85 12.52 -10.05
N VAL A 75 -1.81 11.85 -10.55
CA VAL A 75 -1.83 10.45 -10.94
C VAL A 75 -0.65 9.73 -10.31
N LYS A 76 -0.82 8.46 -10.06
CA LYS A 76 0.22 7.55 -9.56
C LYS A 76 0.23 6.28 -10.41
N LEU A 77 1.40 5.89 -10.87
CA LEU A 77 1.65 4.57 -11.42
C LEU A 77 2.47 3.80 -10.39
N ASP A 78 1.99 2.63 -9.99
CA ASP A 78 2.71 1.81 -9.03
C ASP A 78 2.79 0.34 -9.43
N TYR A 79 3.87 -0.30 -9.02
CA TYR A 79 4.10 -1.73 -9.01
C TYR A 79 4.07 -2.21 -7.57
N GLY A 80 3.25 -3.22 -7.29
CA GLY A 80 3.18 -3.88 -5.99
C GLY A 80 3.55 -5.35 -6.09
N PHE A 81 4.25 -5.84 -5.07
CA PHE A 81 4.59 -7.24 -4.90
C PHE A 81 4.19 -7.70 -3.50
N ASN A 82 3.45 -8.80 -3.41
CA ASN A 82 3.07 -9.47 -2.17
C ASN A 82 3.46 -10.95 -2.24
N ARG A 83 3.85 -11.51 -1.12
CA ARG A 83 4.02 -12.96 -0.97
C ARG A 83 3.01 -13.50 0.02
N PHE A 84 2.28 -14.53 -0.38
CA PHE A 84 1.37 -15.26 0.48
C PHE A 84 1.98 -16.62 0.84
N LYS A 85 1.76 -17.07 2.07
CA LYS A 85 2.10 -18.40 2.56
C LYS A 85 0.85 -19.06 3.12
N ASN A 86 0.77 -20.36 2.99
CA ASN A 86 -0.31 -21.14 3.60
C ASN A 86 -0.38 -20.97 5.12
N GLU A 87 -1.58 -21.08 5.66
CA GLU A 87 -1.83 -21.24 7.09
C GLU A 87 -1.45 -22.66 7.56
N SER A 88 -1.24 -22.85 8.88
CA SER A 88 -0.72 -24.12 9.43
C SER A 88 -1.61 -25.33 9.14
N ASP A 89 -2.92 -25.14 9.09
CA ASP A 89 -3.91 -26.20 8.85
C ASP A 89 -4.30 -26.33 7.36
N SER A 90 -3.64 -25.59 6.47
CA SER A 90 -3.86 -25.59 5.02
C SER A 90 -2.76 -26.37 4.30
N PRO A 91 -3.05 -26.99 3.13
CA PRO A 91 -2.03 -27.56 2.26
C PRO A 91 -0.90 -26.58 1.98
N GLU A 92 0.34 -27.08 1.85
CA GLU A 92 1.49 -26.21 1.66
C GLU A 92 1.47 -25.52 0.28
N PHE A 93 1.47 -24.20 0.28
CA PHE A 93 1.66 -23.36 -0.92
C PHE A 93 2.37 -22.05 -0.61
N LYS A 94 2.97 -21.47 -1.62
CA LYS A 94 3.49 -20.11 -1.62
C LYS A 94 3.09 -19.44 -2.92
N VAL A 95 2.65 -18.18 -2.84
CA VAL A 95 2.18 -17.42 -3.99
C VAL A 95 2.90 -16.08 -4.05
N ASN A 96 3.42 -15.75 -5.22
CA ASN A 96 3.82 -14.40 -5.55
C ASN A 96 2.64 -13.71 -6.24
N TYR A 97 2.17 -12.63 -5.63
CA TYR A 97 1.16 -11.75 -6.17
C TYR A 97 1.80 -10.42 -6.54
N SER A 98 1.81 -10.09 -7.82
CA SER A 98 2.32 -8.83 -8.33
C SER A 98 1.19 -8.04 -8.99
N ARG A 99 1.29 -6.71 -8.99
CA ARG A 99 0.30 -5.85 -9.62
C ARG A 99 0.92 -4.60 -10.22
N ILE A 100 0.26 -4.04 -11.23
CA ILE A 100 0.55 -2.72 -11.79
C ILE A 100 -0.76 -1.95 -11.79
N ASN A 101 -0.79 -0.76 -11.16
CA ASN A 101 -1.98 0.08 -11.08
C ASN A 101 -1.69 1.50 -11.57
N ALA A 102 -2.63 2.03 -12.36
CA ALA A 102 -2.69 3.45 -12.68
C ALA A 102 -3.80 4.08 -11.82
N GLN A 103 -3.46 5.05 -10.98
CA GLN A 103 -4.34 5.57 -9.95
C GLN A 103 -4.49 7.08 -10.08
N PHE A 104 -5.70 7.56 -9.84
CA PHE A 104 -5.97 8.94 -9.53
C PHE A 104 -5.56 9.23 -8.09
N VAL A 105 -5.00 10.41 -7.86
CA VAL A 105 -4.52 10.87 -6.55
C VAL A 105 -5.24 12.14 -6.16
N PHE A 106 -5.73 12.18 -4.93
CA PHE A 106 -6.36 13.35 -4.34
C PHE A 106 -5.71 13.68 -3.00
N ASP A 107 -5.22 14.90 -2.84
CA ASP A 107 -4.61 15.41 -1.61
C ASP A 107 -5.58 16.38 -0.91
N PRO A 108 -6.38 15.92 0.07
CA PRO A 108 -7.32 16.76 0.81
C PRO A 108 -6.68 17.55 1.94
N THR A 109 -5.37 17.55 2.11
CA THR A 109 -4.66 18.13 3.27
C THR A 109 -5.09 19.56 3.57
N ALA A 110 -5.31 20.38 2.51
CA ALA A 110 -5.74 21.77 2.65
C ALA A 110 -7.12 21.95 3.33
N TYR A 111 -7.95 20.91 3.34
CA TYR A 111 -9.27 20.90 3.95
C TYR A 111 -9.29 20.31 5.37
N ILE A 112 -8.17 19.75 5.83
CA ILE A 112 -8.06 19.05 7.12
C ILE A 112 -7.29 19.93 8.10
N ASN A 113 -8.00 20.83 8.78
CA ASN A 113 -7.40 21.87 9.64
C ASN A 113 -6.71 21.35 10.91
N PHE A 114 -6.96 20.11 11.33
CA PHE A 114 -6.36 19.53 12.55
C PHE A 114 -5.02 18.83 12.31
N LEU A 115 -4.60 18.64 11.02
CA LEU A 115 -3.32 18.01 10.73
C LEU A 115 -2.16 18.96 11.07
N PRO A 116 -1.08 18.43 11.70
CA PRO A 116 0.17 19.18 11.86
C PRO A 116 0.72 19.65 10.52
N THR A 117 1.39 20.79 10.50
CA THR A 117 1.90 21.44 9.27
C THR A 117 2.83 20.58 8.41
N ARG A 118 3.49 19.57 9.02
CA ARG A 118 4.37 18.62 8.32
C ARG A 118 3.65 17.36 7.84
N MET A 119 2.37 17.21 8.15
CA MET A 119 1.61 16.03 7.76
C MET A 119 0.73 16.35 6.56
N SER A 120 0.60 15.38 5.66
CA SER A 120 -0.36 15.41 4.57
C SER A 120 -1.03 14.06 4.40
N THR A 121 -2.25 14.10 3.89
CA THR A 121 -3.08 12.93 3.63
C THR A 121 -3.29 12.81 2.14
N VAL A 122 -3.17 11.62 1.60
CA VAL A 122 -3.36 11.35 0.17
C VAL A 122 -4.32 10.20 0.00
N LEU A 123 -5.41 10.42 -0.73
CA LEU A 123 -6.31 9.37 -1.20
C LEU A 123 -5.91 8.99 -2.61
N HIS A 124 -5.92 7.71 -2.90
CA HIS A 124 -5.61 7.22 -4.24
C HIS A 124 -6.48 6.03 -4.60
N ALA A 125 -6.90 5.97 -5.86
CA ALA A 125 -7.67 4.84 -6.37
C ALA A 125 -7.49 4.71 -7.89
N GLY A 126 -7.56 3.46 -8.38
CA GLY A 126 -7.51 3.22 -9.82
C GLY A 126 -7.45 1.76 -10.21
N PRO A 127 -7.67 1.50 -11.51
CA PRO A 127 -7.59 0.17 -12.08
C PRO A 127 -6.15 -0.33 -12.20
N GLY A 128 -6.02 -1.64 -12.32
CA GLY A 128 -4.74 -2.29 -12.55
C GLY A 128 -4.90 -3.72 -13.03
N ILE A 129 -3.76 -4.38 -13.15
CA ILE A 129 -3.65 -5.79 -13.52
C ILE A 129 -2.87 -6.52 -12.44
N SER A 130 -3.43 -7.64 -11.97
CA SER A 130 -2.84 -8.56 -11.00
C SER A 130 -2.28 -9.78 -11.71
N PHE A 131 -1.13 -10.23 -11.26
CA PHE A 131 -0.44 -11.44 -11.71
C PHE A 131 -0.22 -12.34 -10.50
N VAL A 132 -0.87 -13.48 -10.47
CA VAL A 132 -0.74 -14.50 -9.44
C VAL A 132 0.15 -15.61 -9.95
N LYS A 133 1.21 -15.92 -9.23
CA LYS A 133 2.16 -16.98 -9.57
C LYS A 133 2.41 -17.88 -8.37
N PRO A 134 1.72 -19.03 -8.27
CA PRO A 134 2.06 -20.08 -7.34
C PRO A 134 3.49 -20.56 -7.57
N LEU A 135 4.16 -20.98 -6.49
CA LEU A 135 5.54 -21.43 -6.50
C LEU A 135 5.64 -22.96 -6.39
N GLY A 136 6.81 -23.50 -6.67
CA GLY A 136 7.07 -24.94 -6.65
C GLY A 136 6.35 -25.65 -7.80
N ASN A 137 5.78 -26.80 -7.51
CA ASN A 137 5.07 -27.67 -8.48
C ASN A 137 3.71 -27.12 -8.92
N LEU A 138 3.29 -25.97 -8.36
CA LEU A 138 2.00 -25.32 -8.61
C LEU A 138 2.07 -24.24 -9.69
N GLY A 139 3.20 -24.11 -10.37
CA GLY A 139 3.48 -23.04 -11.32
C GLY A 139 2.53 -22.96 -12.53
N ASP A 140 1.78 -24.01 -12.82
CA ASP A 140 0.79 -24.05 -13.89
C ASP A 140 -0.52 -23.33 -13.52
N ASN A 141 -0.78 -23.12 -12.22
CA ASN A 141 -1.97 -22.46 -11.69
C ASN A 141 -1.83 -20.91 -11.71
N LYS A 142 -1.12 -20.36 -12.68
CA LYS A 142 -0.95 -18.91 -12.85
C LYS A 142 -2.26 -18.24 -13.23
N GLN A 143 -2.49 -17.05 -12.68
CA GLN A 143 -3.67 -16.24 -12.97
C GLN A 143 -3.27 -14.81 -13.30
N THR A 144 -4.02 -14.20 -14.21
CA THR A 144 -3.90 -12.77 -14.54
C THR A 144 -5.30 -12.19 -14.65
N TYR A 145 -5.58 -11.13 -13.90
CA TYR A 145 -6.89 -10.52 -13.90
C TYR A 145 -6.83 -9.01 -13.59
N MET A 146 -7.87 -8.30 -13.94
CA MET A 146 -8.02 -6.88 -13.61
C MET A 146 -8.34 -6.69 -12.14
N ASN A 147 -7.82 -5.62 -11.56
CA ASN A 147 -8.11 -5.23 -10.19
C ASN A 147 -8.52 -3.76 -10.11
N LEU A 148 -9.19 -3.40 -9.01
CA LEU A 148 -9.40 -2.04 -8.57
C LEU A 148 -8.71 -1.87 -7.23
N LEU A 149 -7.86 -0.84 -7.12
CA LEU A 149 -7.17 -0.50 -5.88
C LEU A 149 -7.70 0.82 -5.36
N GLY A 150 -7.88 0.91 -4.03
CA GLY A 150 -8.12 2.16 -3.32
C GLY A 150 -7.32 2.18 -2.03
N GLY A 151 -6.78 3.34 -1.67
CA GLY A 151 -5.94 3.48 -0.47
C GLY A 151 -5.88 4.90 0.08
N LEU A 152 -5.30 4.95 1.28
CA LEU A 152 -5.08 6.15 2.06
C LEU A 152 -3.62 6.19 2.51
N GLU A 153 -2.90 7.22 2.11
CA GLU A 153 -1.54 7.50 2.58
C GLU A 153 -1.56 8.62 3.62
N LEU A 154 -0.75 8.48 4.64
CA LEU A 154 -0.43 9.51 5.61
C LEU A 154 1.06 9.80 5.53
N HIS A 155 1.41 10.99 5.09
CA HIS A 155 2.80 11.43 4.92
C HIS A 155 3.25 12.33 6.06
N TYR A 156 4.53 12.24 6.42
CA TYR A 156 5.21 13.15 7.31
C TYR A 156 6.48 13.67 6.65
N ALA A 157 6.54 14.97 6.37
CA ALA A 157 7.68 15.61 5.73
C ALA A 157 8.87 15.72 6.69
N ILE A 158 9.97 15.06 6.36
CA ILE A 158 11.25 15.18 7.07
C ILE A 158 11.94 16.48 6.63
N ASN A 159 11.93 16.74 5.33
CA ASN A 159 12.43 17.98 4.70
C ASN A 159 11.67 18.24 3.39
N ASP A 160 12.07 19.26 2.63
CA ASP A 160 11.41 19.68 1.38
C ASP A 160 11.42 18.62 0.27
N LYS A 161 12.30 17.63 0.36
CA LYS A 161 12.47 16.60 -0.67
C LYS A 161 12.07 15.21 -0.21
N VAL A 162 12.05 14.95 1.09
CA VAL A 162 11.85 13.61 1.64
C VAL A 162 10.73 13.60 2.65
N ALA A 163 9.78 12.69 2.48
CA ALA A 163 8.76 12.36 3.46
C ALA A 163 8.78 10.85 3.74
N ILE A 164 8.49 10.47 4.97
CA ILE A 164 8.08 9.11 5.30
C ILE A 164 6.56 9.02 5.17
N TYR A 165 6.05 7.84 4.84
CA TYR A 165 4.61 7.65 4.76
C TYR A 165 4.19 6.24 5.17
N THR A 166 2.93 6.12 5.58
CA THR A 166 2.23 4.85 5.71
C THR A 166 1.09 4.81 4.71
N ASP A 167 0.84 3.65 4.13
CA ASP A 167 -0.24 3.42 3.15
C ASP A 167 -1.06 2.22 3.58
N LEU A 168 -2.37 2.43 3.70
CA LEU A 168 -3.36 1.38 3.86
C LEU A 168 -4.14 1.26 2.54
N ALA A 169 -3.94 0.17 1.83
CA ALA A 169 -4.56 -0.06 0.53
C ALA A 169 -5.40 -1.35 0.51
N TYR A 170 -6.54 -1.28 -0.17
CA TYR A 170 -7.41 -2.40 -0.47
C TYR A 170 -7.39 -2.66 -1.98
N ILE A 171 -7.11 -3.89 -2.35
CA ILE A 171 -7.08 -4.35 -3.74
C ILE A 171 -8.22 -5.34 -3.93
N TYR A 172 -9.11 -5.07 -4.88
CA TYR A 172 -10.25 -5.88 -5.23
C TYR A 172 -10.05 -6.49 -6.63
N GLY A 173 -10.15 -7.83 -6.75
CA GLY A 173 -10.13 -8.51 -8.03
C GLY A 173 -11.43 -8.31 -8.79
N LEU A 174 -11.36 -7.86 -10.05
CA LEU A 174 -12.53 -7.63 -10.93
C LEU A 174 -12.83 -8.84 -11.83
N THR A 175 -12.52 -10.03 -11.36
CA THR A 175 -12.74 -11.25 -12.13
C THR A 175 -14.15 -11.77 -11.88
N SER A 176 -14.86 -12.12 -12.94
CA SER A 176 -16.13 -12.84 -12.85
C SER A 176 -15.88 -14.25 -12.29
N LEU A 177 -16.80 -14.76 -11.50
CA LEU A 177 -16.76 -16.15 -11.02
C LEU A 177 -16.84 -17.14 -12.18
N ASP A 178 -17.45 -16.74 -13.32
CA ASP A 178 -17.55 -17.56 -14.53
C ASP A 178 -16.21 -17.67 -15.26
N ASP A 179 -15.36 -16.63 -15.16
CA ASP A 179 -14.05 -16.58 -15.81
C ASP A 179 -12.93 -17.22 -14.96
N TYR A 180 -13.18 -17.39 -13.65
CA TYR A 180 -12.18 -17.88 -12.72
C TYR A 180 -12.83 -18.72 -11.60
N ASN A 181 -12.50 -19.99 -11.57
CA ASN A 181 -12.90 -20.91 -10.49
C ASN A 181 -11.63 -21.40 -9.78
N PRO A 182 -11.41 -21.02 -8.49
CA PRO A 182 -10.26 -21.49 -7.73
C PRO A 182 -10.16 -23.02 -7.64
N GLU A 183 -11.27 -23.73 -7.58
CA GLU A 183 -11.32 -25.20 -7.52
C GLU A 183 -10.79 -25.84 -8.83
N ILE A 184 -11.08 -25.23 -9.98
CA ILE A 184 -10.57 -25.68 -11.28
C ILE A 184 -9.12 -25.30 -11.47
N SER A 185 -8.75 -24.09 -11.04
CA SER A 185 -7.40 -23.55 -11.17
C SER A 185 -6.38 -24.19 -10.23
N GLY A 186 -6.86 -24.89 -9.20
CA GLY A 186 -6.03 -25.65 -8.30
C GLY A 186 -5.35 -24.87 -7.17
N LEU A 187 -4.59 -25.57 -6.36
CA LEU A 187 -3.95 -25.04 -5.17
C LEU A 187 -2.99 -23.88 -5.50
N GLY A 188 -3.05 -22.82 -4.72
CA GLY A 188 -2.24 -21.62 -4.89
C GLY A 188 -2.80 -20.61 -5.89
N ALA A 189 -3.84 -20.93 -6.64
CA ALA A 189 -4.61 -19.97 -7.41
C ALA A 189 -5.34 -19.00 -6.47
N PHE A 190 -5.45 -17.72 -6.86
CA PHE A 190 -6.01 -16.67 -6.02
C PHE A 190 -6.66 -15.56 -6.87
N ASN A 191 -7.90 -15.21 -6.54
CA ASN A 191 -8.62 -14.08 -7.14
C ASN A 191 -9.29 -13.16 -6.11
N GLY A 192 -9.00 -13.36 -4.83
CA GLY A 192 -9.59 -12.61 -3.73
C GLY A 192 -9.08 -11.19 -3.59
N SER A 193 -9.61 -10.52 -2.57
CA SER A 193 -9.16 -9.20 -2.16
C SER A 193 -7.90 -9.27 -1.30
N VAL A 194 -7.10 -8.20 -1.32
CA VAL A 194 -5.89 -8.07 -0.50
C VAL A 194 -5.90 -6.74 0.22
N ILE A 195 -5.66 -6.76 1.53
CA ILE A 195 -5.36 -5.57 2.32
C ILE A 195 -3.84 -5.47 2.47
N ASN A 196 -3.29 -4.30 2.17
CA ASN A 196 -1.87 -3.99 2.36
C ASN A 196 -1.72 -2.87 3.39
N LEU A 197 -0.79 -3.03 4.32
CA LEU A 197 -0.29 -1.98 5.18
C LEU A 197 1.21 -1.84 4.97
N THR A 198 1.62 -0.68 4.42
CA THR A 198 3.02 -0.44 4.09
C THR A 198 3.57 0.83 4.72
N PHE A 199 4.88 0.87 4.93
CA PHE A 199 5.64 2.02 5.40
C PHE A 199 6.73 2.33 4.40
N GLY A 200 6.89 3.60 4.06
CA GLY A 200 7.75 3.97 2.95
C GLY A 200 8.36 5.35 3.02
N ILE A 201 9.09 5.65 1.97
CA ILE A 201 9.74 6.93 1.73
C ILE A 201 9.25 7.48 0.39
N ALA A 202 8.86 8.75 0.41
CA ALA A 202 8.52 9.53 -0.78
C ALA A 202 9.63 10.55 -1.02
N VAL A 203 10.22 10.54 -2.20
CA VAL A 203 11.29 11.45 -2.61
C VAL A 203 10.78 12.35 -3.73
N SER A 204 10.86 13.64 -3.52
CA SER A 204 10.53 14.66 -4.52
C SER A 204 11.61 14.74 -5.60
N LEU A 205 11.21 14.50 -6.85
CA LEU A 205 12.10 14.51 -8.03
C LEU A 205 12.11 15.88 -8.73
N SER A 206 11.14 16.74 -8.46
CA SER A 206 11.12 18.10 -9.01
C SER A 206 12.20 18.93 -8.35
N GLY A 207 12.99 19.62 -9.18
CA GLY A 207 14.00 20.56 -8.73
C GLY A 207 13.44 21.70 -7.89
N CYS A 208 14.33 22.57 -7.42
CA CYS A 208 14.05 23.73 -6.60
C CYS A 208 12.75 24.44 -7.01
N GLN A 209 11.84 24.65 -6.06
CA GLN A 209 10.58 25.38 -6.27
C GLN A 209 10.77 26.90 -6.46
N PHE A 210 11.99 27.37 -6.24
CA PHE A 210 12.37 28.80 -6.28
C PHE A 210 13.47 29.10 -7.29
N CYS A 211 13.73 28.19 -8.23
CA CYS A 211 14.65 28.41 -9.33
C CYS A 211 13.84 28.74 -10.58
N ASP A 212 13.43 29.98 -10.73
CA ASP A 212 13.11 30.65 -11.99
C ASP A 212 14.36 31.34 -12.53
#